data_c995b7587f8f208b839e8faa7111b1f0
#
_entry.id   c995b7587f8f208b839e8faa7111b1f0
#
_cell.length_a   1.000
_cell.length_b   1.000
_cell.length_c   1.000
_cell.angle_alpha   90.00
_cell.angle_beta   90.00
_cell.angle_gamma   90.00
#
_symmetry.space_group_name_H-M   'P 1'
#
loop_
_entity.id
_entity.type
_entity.pdbx_description
1 polymer ?
#
loop_
_entity_poly.entity_id
_entity_poly.type
_entity_poly.pdbx_seq_one_letter_code
_entity_poly.pdbx_strand_id
1 'polypeptide(L)'
;DTYLNFMPVDNRAASASVAATTNFGLGNVNTTGKIGYYTAQIKNGTVDGKASNLFSSATSTFTATTTANLTTGLRTGWSSAANTQSTGKVFVADITVNPILGGTTTMGGPITDDAELDGSMTMNFAFGI
;
A
#
# COMPACT_ATOMS: atom_id res chain seq x y z
N ASP A 1 21.13 -5.48 -15.25
CA ASP A 1 19.76 -5.58 -14.73
C ASP A 1 19.77 -5.74 -13.21
N THR A 2 18.76 -5.20 -12.59
CA THR A 2 18.60 -5.24 -11.13
C THR A 2 17.15 -5.57 -10.79
N TYR A 3 16.87 -5.81 -9.53
CA TYR A 3 15.49 -5.90 -9.07
C TYR A 3 15.12 -4.68 -8.24
N LEU A 4 13.82 -4.38 -8.22
CA LEU A 4 13.26 -3.22 -7.53
C LEU A 4 12.20 -3.69 -6.55
N ASN A 5 12.22 -3.16 -5.35
CA ASN A 5 11.13 -3.33 -4.40
C ASN A 5 10.92 -2.05 -3.61
N PHE A 6 9.82 -1.96 -2.89
CA PHE A 6 9.55 -0.80 -2.08
C PHE A 6 8.85 -1.19 -0.78
N MET A 7 8.97 -0.32 0.20
CA MET A 7 8.27 -0.45 1.48
C MET A 7 7.32 0.74 1.62
N PRO A 8 5.99 0.48 1.74
CA PRO A 8 5.06 1.58 1.94
C PRO A 8 5.12 2.10 3.38
N VAL A 9 4.98 3.41 3.52
CA VAL A 9 4.90 4.08 4.81
C VAL A 9 3.62 4.90 4.81
N ASP A 10 2.82 4.72 5.85
CA ASP A 10 1.59 5.49 6.04
C ASP A 10 1.91 6.81 6.75
N ASN A 11 1.83 7.91 6.01
CA ASN A 11 2.09 9.24 6.57
C ASN A 11 0.94 9.75 7.43
N ARG A 12 -0.16 9.02 7.52
CA ARG A 12 -1.33 9.32 8.37
C ARG A 12 -1.66 8.13 9.28
N ALA A 13 -0.65 7.43 9.76
CA ALA A 13 -0.78 6.14 10.43
C ALA A 13 -1.73 6.16 11.63
N ALA A 14 -1.70 7.22 12.42
CA ALA A 14 -2.56 7.32 13.61
C ALA A 14 -4.01 7.61 13.29
N SER A 15 -4.37 7.87 12.04
CA SER A 15 -5.70 8.31 11.64
C SER A 15 -6.57 7.23 11.00
N ALA A 16 -6.08 6.00 10.86
CA ALA A 16 -6.90 4.90 10.36
C ALA A 16 -7.96 4.52 11.39
N SER A 17 -9.24 4.48 10.97
CA SER A 17 -10.36 4.18 11.87
C SER A 17 -10.35 2.73 12.36
N VAL A 18 -9.74 1.83 11.60
CA VAL A 18 -9.48 0.45 12.01
C VAL A 18 -7.99 0.20 11.83
N ALA A 19 -7.29 -0.04 12.93
CA ALA A 19 -5.84 -0.23 12.89
C ALA A 19 -5.49 -1.60 12.35
N ALA A 20 -4.73 -1.63 11.24
CA ALA A 20 -4.16 -2.85 10.67
C ALA A 20 -3.01 -2.46 9.75
N THR A 21 -2.09 -3.37 9.50
CA THR A 21 -0.93 -3.08 8.66
C THR A 21 -1.29 -2.87 7.19
N THR A 22 -2.47 -3.30 6.76
CA THR A 22 -3.00 -3.07 5.41
C THR A 22 -3.91 -1.83 5.34
N ASN A 23 -4.23 -1.21 6.46
CA ASN A 23 -5.14 -0.07 6.52
C ASN A 23 -4.33 1.21 6.70
N PHE A 24 -4.52 2.15 5.77
CA PHE A 24 -3.82 3.42 5.75
C PHE A 24 -4.77 4.54 6.12
N GLY A 25 -4.31 5.52 6.89
CA GLY A 25 -5.15 6.59 7.41
C GLY A 25 -5.61 7.59 6.35
N LEU A 26 -6.80 8.12 6.54
CA LEU A 26 -7.41 9.14 5.69
C LEU A 26 -7.43 10.54 6.34
N GLY A 27 -6.72 10.71 7.45
CA GLY A 27 -6.72 11.96 8.19
C GLY A 27 -7.80 12.02 9.27
N ASN A 28 -7.82 13.12 9.99
CA ASN A 28 -8.74 13.34 11.09
C ASN A 28 -9.82 14.34 10.73
N VAL A 29 -10.94 14.26 11.43
CA VAL A 29 -12.04 15.21 11.37
C VAL A 29 -12.57 15.42 12.80
N ASN A 30 -13.23 16.55 13.07
CA ASN A 30 -13.70 16.90 14.41
C ASN A 30 -12.60 16.79 15.48
N THR A 31 -11.42 17.32 15.17
CA THR A 31 -10.22 17.37 16.00
C THR A 31 -9.54 16.01 16.19
N THR A 32 -10.22 15.04 16.77
CA THR A 32 -9.67 13.71 17.09
C THR A 32 -10.41 12.56 16.40
N GLY A 33 -11.48 12.87 15.67
CA GLY A 33 -12.24 11.86 14.93
C GLY A 33 -11.44 11.35 13.73
N LYS A 34 -11.70 10.11 13.34
CA LYS A 34 -11.03 9.46 12.22
C LYS A 34 -12.02 9.29 11.07
N ILE A 35 -11.64 9.77 9.89
CA ILE A 35 -12.50 9.73 8.70
C ILE A 35 -12.75 8.29 8.26
N GLY A 36 -11.72 7.48 8.30
CA GLY A 36 -11.78 6.11 7.83
C GLY A 36 -10.39 5.57 7.56
N TYR A 37 -10.29 4.72 6.57
CA TYR A 37 -8.99 4.20 6.12
C TYR A 37 -9.08 3.85 4.64
N TYR A 38 -7.94 3.57 4.01
CA TYR A 38 -7.92 2.98 2.68
C TYR A 38 -7.00 1.79 2.65
N THR A 39 -7.29 0.88 1.73
CA THR A 39 -6.39 -0.21 1.37
C THR A 39 -5.87 0.04 -0.04
N ALA A 40 -4.69 -0.49 -0.33
CA ALA A 40 -4.10 -0.37 -1.65
C ALA A 40 -3.67 -1.76 -2.12
N GLN A 41 -4.03 -2.10 -3.35
CA GLN A 41 -3.69 -3.37 -3.96
C GLN A 41 -2.84 -3.12 -5.20
N ILE A 42 -1.71 -3.81 -5.29
CA ILE A 42 -0.87 -3.81 -6.48
C ILE A 42 -1.22 -5.02 -7.36
N LYS A 43 -1.28 -4.79 -8.66
CA LYS A 43 -1.66 -5.80 -9.66
C LYS A 43 -1.07 -5.45 -11.03
N ASN A 44 -1.23 -6.35 -11.98
CA ASN A 44 -0.81 -6.16 -13.38
C ASN A 44 0.68 -5.76 -13.49
N GLY A 45 1.54 -6.49 -12.74
CA GLY A 45 2.98 -6.24 -12.78
C GLY A 45 3.58 -6.58 -14.12
N THR A 46 4.48 -5.73 -14.59
CA THR A 46 5.33 -6.02 -15.75
C THR A 46 6.77 -5.63 -15.46
N VAL A 47 7.70 -6.32 -16.09
CA VAL A 47 9.12 -6.00 -16.07
C VAL A 47 9.60 -5.98 -17.51
N ASP A 48 10.14 -4.86 -17.95
CA ASP A 48 10.58 -4.66 -19.33
C ASP A 48 9.50 -5.01 -20.36
N GLY A 49 8.23 -4.68 -20.05
CA GLY A 49 7.10 -4.91 -20.94
C GLY A 49 6.52 -6.32 -20.91
N LYS A 50 7.06 -7.22 -20.08
CA LYS A 50 6.57 -8.60 -19.95
C LYS A 50 5.85 -8.78 -18.62
N ALA A 51 4.76 -9.55 -18.63
CA ALA A 51 4.02 -9.85 -17.42
C ALA A 51 4.93 -10.47 -16.35
N SER A 52 4.81 -10.01 -15.14
CA SER A 52 5.56 -10.49 -13.98
C SER A 52 4.63 -10.65 -12.80
N ASN A 53 4.86 -11.69 -12.02
CA ASN A 53 4.19 -11.81 -10.73
C ASN A 53 4.73 -10.75 -9.76
N LEU A 54 4.06 -10.65 -8.63
CA LEU A 54 4.39 -9.72 -7.55
C LEU A 54 4.65 -10.53 -6.28
N PHE A 55 5.17 -9.86 -5.26
CA PHE A 55 5.31 -10.45 -3.93
C PHE A 55 5.15 -9.38 -2.86
N SER A 56 4.87 -9.81 -1.65
CA SER A 56 4.88 -8.96 -0.46
C SER A 56 5.43 -9.79 0.71
N SER A 57 6.51 -9.36 1.32
CA SER A 57 7.15 -10.11 2.40
C SER A 57 8.08 -9.24 3.22
N ALA A 58 8.28 -9.64 4.49
CA ALA A 58 9.27 -9.01 5.37
C ALA A 58 10.66 -9.60 5.19
N THR A 59 10.79 -10.72 4.48
CA THR A 59 12.04 -11.47 4.31
C THR A 59 12.27 -11.83 2.85
N SER A 60 13.37 -12.51 2.57
CA SER A 60 13.65 -13.03 1.23
C SER A 60 12.85 -14.29 0.89
N THR A 61 12.05 -14.79 1.81
CA THR A 61 11.16 -15.93 1.58
C THR A 61 9.77 -15.42 1.25
N PHE A 62 9.27 -15.75 0.07
CA PHE A 62 7.96 -15.28 -0.40
C PHE A 62 7.42 -16.18 -1.49
N THR A 63 6.11 -16.08 -1.73
CA THR A 63 5.45 -16.70 -2.88
C THR A 63 5.23 -15.65 -3.97
N ALA A 64 5.24 -16.09 -5.22
CA ALA A 64 4.85 -15.24 -6.35
C ALA A 64 3.33 -15.19 -6.45
N THR A 65 2.79 -13.97 -6.56
CA THR A 65 1.34 -13.75 -6.63
C THR A 65 1.00 -12.81 -7.78
N THR A 66 -0.25 -12.85 -8.25
CA THR A 66 -0.70 -11.91 -9.29
C THR A 66 -1.13 -10.57 -8.69
N THR A 67 -1.53 -10.55 -7.44
CA THR A 67 -1.93 -9.34 -6.71
C THR A 67 -1.39 -9.40 -5.29
N ALA A 68 -1.20 -8.24 -4.68
CA ALA A 68 -0.81 -8.15 -3.28
C ALA A 68 -1.37 -6.86 -2.68
N ASN A 69 -1.71 -6.91 -1.39
CA ASN A 69 -2.06 -5.69 -0.65
C ASN A 69 -0.78 -5.02 -0.18
N LEU A 70 -0.69 -3.69 -0.37
CA LEU A 70 0.39 -2.94 0.23
C LEU A 70 0.24 -2.99 1.74
N THR A 71 1.33 -3.35 2.42
CA THR A 71 1.32 -3.59 3.86
C THR A 71 2.51 -2.88 4.48
N THR A 72 2.28 -2.08 5.51
CA THR A 72 3.38 -1.42 6.23
C THR A 72 4.27 -2.48 6.88
N GLY A 73 5.58 -2.27 6.81
CA GLY A 73 6.55 -3.23 7.34
C GLY A 73 6.91 -4.37 6.39
N LEU A 74 6.23 -4.50 5.25
CA LEU A 74 6.55 -5.49 4.23
C LEU A 74 7.07 -4.82 2.97
N ARG A 75 8.04 -5.45 2.32
CA ARG A 75 8.50 -5.03 0.99
C ARG A 75 7.62 -5.66 -0.07
N THR A 76 7.27 -4.85 -1.06
CA THR A 76 6.49 -5.26 -2.23
C THR A 76 7.35 -5.10 -3.47
N GLY A 77 7.26 -6.04 -4.38
CA GLY A 77 8.03 -5.98 -5.62
C GLY A 77 7.55 -7.00 -6.64
N TRP A 78 8.39 -7.21 -7.63
CA TRP A 78 8.09 -8.09 -8.77
C TRP A 78 8.88 -9.39 -8.61
N SER A 79 8.22 -10.52 -8.90
CA SER A 79 8.84 -11.83 -8.74
C SER A 79 8.67 -12.69 -9.99
N SER A 80 9.70 -13.46 -10.33
CA SER A 80 9.64 -14.44 -11.42
C SER A 80 9.20 -15.81 -10.91
N ALA A 81 9.45 -16.10 -9.65
CA ALA A 81 9.11 -17.34 -8.98
C ALA A 81 9.15 -17.14 -7.47
N ALA A 82 8.79 -18.15 -6.70
CA ALA A 82 8.93 -18.13 -5.26
C ALA A 82 10.38 -17.81 -4.88
N ASN A 83 10.55 -16.92 -3.93
CA ASN A 83 11.84 -16.48 -3.40
C ASN A 83 12.80 -15.85 -4.43
N THR A 84 12.29 -15.48 -5.61
CA THR A 84 13.11 -14.93 -6.69
C THR A 84 12.50 -13.66 -7.21
N GLN A 85 13.19 -12.52 -7.05
CA GLN A 85 12.74 -11.24 -7.58
C GLN A 85 13.06 -11.14 -9.07
N SER A 86 12.13 -10.56 -9.83
CA SER A 86 12.34 -10.31 -11.27
C SER A 86 13.39 -9.22 -11.45
N THR A 87 14.30 -9.42 -12.38
CA THR A 87 15.31 -8.43 -12.73
C THR A 87 15.01 -7.78 -14.07
N GLY A 88 15.33 -6.52 -14.20
CA GLY A 88 15.08 -5.75 -15.41
C GLY A 88 15.44 -4.30 -15.23
N LYS A 89 14.92 -3.46 -16.12
CA LYS A 89 15.17 -2.00 -16.14
C LYS A 89 13.91 -1.18 -15.92
N VAL A 90 12.76 -1.65 -16.41
CA VAL A 90 11.50 -0.91 -16.31
C VAL A 90 10.48 -1.78 -15.60
N PHE A 91 9.99 -1.29 -14.47
CA PHE A 91 9.03 -1.98 -13.61
C PHE A 91 7.73 -1.20 -13.62
N VAL A 92 6.62 -1.85 -13.91
CA VAL A 92 5.29 -1.23 -13.97
C VAL A 92 4.31 -2.09 -13.19
N ALA A 93 3.37 -1.45 -12.54
CA ALA A 93 2.23 -2.10 -11.91
C ALA A 93 1.10 -1.08 -11.72
N ASP A 94 -0.10 -1.59 -11.56
CA ASP A 94 -1.27 -0.78 -11.22
C ASP A 94 -1.51 -0.86 -9.72
N ILE A 95 -1.85 0.26 -9.12
CA ILE A 95 -2.25 0.32 -7.70
C ILE A 95 -3.69 0.79 -7.64
N THR A 96 -4.54 -0.04 -7.05
CA THR A 96 -5.94 0.30 -6.81
C THR A 96 -6.10 0.71 -5.35
N VAL A 97 -6.61 1.92 -5.14
CA VAL A 97 -6.87 2.46 -3.80
C VAL A 97 -8.36 2.32 -3.51
N ASN A 98 -8.69 1.74 -2.36
CA ASN A 98 -10.07 1.52 -1.94
C ASN A 98 -10.32 2.21 -0.60
N PRO A 99 -10.88 3.43 -0.59
CA PRO A 99 -11.19 4.14 0.65
C PRO A 99 -12.45 3.59 1.29
N ILE A 100 -12.44 3.52 2.62
CA ILE A 100 -13.56 3.07 3.44
C ILE A 100 -13.82 4.13 4.49
N LEU A 101 -15.01 4.74 4.47
CA LEU A 101 -15.40 5.78 5.41
C LEU A 101 -15.91 5.17 6.71
N GLY A 102 -15.52 5.76 7.82
CA GLY A 102 -16.07 5.41 9.13
C GLY A 102 -17.45 5.99 9.35
N GLY A 103 -18.09 5.55 10.41
CA GLY A 103 -19.37 6.13 10.86
C GLY A 103 -19.14 7.38 11.73
N THR A 104 -20.23 8.04 12.13
CA THR A 104 -20.16 9.26 12.93
C THR A 104 -19.48 9.04 14.28
N THR A 105 -19.56 7.84 14.85
CA THR A 105 -18.87 7.52 16.10
C THR A 105 -17.36 7.61 15.95
N THR A 106 -16.80 7.02 14.89
CA THR A 106 -15.35 7.08 14.65
C THR A 106 -14.89 8.47 14.23
N MET A 107 -15.76 9.26 13.62
CA MET A 107 -15.49 10.64 13.22
C MET A 107 -15.58 11.64 14.38
N GLY A 108 -16.01 11.21 15.55
CA GLY A 108 -16.18 12.09 16.72
C GLY A 108 -17.42 12.96 16.65
N GLY A 109 -18.40 12.59 15.84
CA GLY A 109 -19.66 13.29 15.66
C GLY A 109 -20.00 13.52 14.18
N PRO A 110 -21.15 14.13 13.89
CA PRO A 110 -21.52 14.43 12.51
C PRO A 110 -20.56 15.46 11.90
N ILE A 111 -20.35 15.35 10.59
CA ILE A 111 -19.60 16.33 9.81
C ILE A 111 -20.56 17.47 9.49
N THR A 112 -20.27 18.66 10.02
CA THR A 112 -21.10 19.86 9.83
C THR A 112 -20.51 20.83 8.81
N ASP A 113 -19.24 20.68 8.50
CA ASP A 113 -18.51 21.44 7.48
C ASP A 113 -17.83 20.49 6.51
N ASP A 114 -17.29 21.03 5.43
CA ASP A 114 -16.52 20.23 4.50
C ASP A 114 -15.35 19.55 5.22
N ALA A 115 -15.16 18.28 4.92
CA ALA A 115 -14.02 17.52 5.39
C ALA A 115 -13.33 16.86 4.19
N GLU A 116 -12.00 16.82 4.21
CA GLU A 116 -11.21 16.27 3.12
C GLU A 116 -10.66 14.91 3.49
N LEU A 117 -10.69 13.99 2.53
CA LEU A 117 -9.93 12.76 2.63
C LEU A 117 -8.45 13.11 2.48
N ASP A 118 -7.68 12.91 3.54
CA ASP A 118 -6.26 13.29 3.60
C ASP A 118 -5.41 12.06 3.83
N GLY A 119 -5.35 11.21 2.81
CA GLY A 119 -4.44 10.07 2.78
C GLY A 119 -3.10 10.45 2.18
N SER A 120 -2.04 9.87 2.70
CA SER A 120 -0.70 10.08 2.20
C SER A 120 0.16 8.86 2.48
N MET A 121 0.81 8.37 1.43
CA MET A 121 1.70 7.22 1.52
C MET A 121 3.03 7.54 0.86
N THR A 122 4.12 7.15 1.49
CA THR A 122 5.45 7.19 0.89
C THR A 122 5.86 5.77 0.48
N MET A 123 6.35 5.63 -0.73
CA MET A 123 6.94 4.38 -1.20
C MET A 123 8.45 4.52 -1.23
N ASN A 124 9.12 3.83 -0.31
CA ASN A 124 10.58 3.84 -0.24
C ASN A 124 11.13 2.72 -1.11
N PHE A 125 11.68 3.10 -2.25
CA PHE A 125 12.22 2.14 -3.22
C PHE A 125 13.65 1.77 -2.90
N ALA A 126 13.99 0.51 -3.13
CA ALA A 126 15.32 -0.02 -3.01
C ALA A 126 15.65 -0.89 -4.23
N PHE A 127 16.89 -0.80 -4.67
CA PHE A 127 17.41 -1.65 -5.72
C PHE A 127 18.23 -2.78 -5.11
N GLY A 128 18.13 -3.96 -5.74
CA GLY A 128 19.02 -5.06 -5.45
C GLY A 128 19.91 -5.37 -6.65
N ILE A 129 20.96 -6.07 -6.41
CA ILE A 129 21.89 -6.53 -7.42
C ILE A 129 21.79 -8.03 -7.60
#